data_4c679f8910f79874c16bc89645e49c9b
#
_entry.id   4c679f8910f79874c16bc89645e49c9b
#
_cell.length_a   1.000
_cell.length_b   1.000
_cell.length_c   1.000
_cell.angle_alpha   90.00
_cell.angle_beta   90.00
_cell.angle_gamma   90.00
#
_symmetry.space_group_name_H-M   'P 1'
#
loop_
_entity.id
_entity.type
_entity.pdbx_description
1 polymer ?
#
loop_
_entity_poly.entity_id
_entity_poly.type
_entity_poly.pdbx_seq_one_letter_code
_entity_poly.pdbx_strand_id
1 'polypeptide(L)'
;NYKGQIMQHSRSSFLTASLALSVLLILGVAQHHMQDSVTAANNSRMVPHFEVDPFWPQPLPNKWILGSAIGVATDARDHVYIVHRTDEANFGRTEIGIDNGISDCCTPAPPILEFAPDGSLVNAWGGPGEGYTWPATNHGIEIAPNGNVWIGGNGSGDSHIVVFTRDGQFVREIGLPGEDVDSNSTLHFNQVAEISIDAVASEAYIADGYGNKRVAVLDLATGAFKRYWGAYGNRPSDEPVTYTPGESLPQQFRGPVHCAEPSNDGLIYVCDRGADRIQVFRADGTFIKE
;
A
#
# COMPACT_ATOMS: atom_id res chain seq x y z
N ASN A 1 46.18 -65.92 -39.35
CA ASN A 1 45.97 -64.46 -39.21
C ASN A 1 44.52 -63.98 -39.20
N TYR A 2 43.52 -64.89 -39.06
CA TYR A 2 42.10 -64.47 -39.05
C TYR A 2 41.49 -64.42 -37.62
N LYS A 3 42.13 -64.94 -36.58
CA LYS A 3 41.61 -64.95 -35.19
C LYS A 3 41.91 -63.65 -34.43
N GLY A 4 42.84 -62.79 -34.84
CA GLY A 4 43.20 -61.56 -34.15
C GLY A 4 42.29 -60.36 -34.44
N GLN A 5 41.70 -60.28 -35.64
CA GLN A 5 40.85 -59.16 -36.05
C GLN A 5 39.43 -59.19 -35.43
N ILE A 6 38.88 -60.40 -35.22
CA ILE A 6 37.52 -60.53 -34.66
C ILE A 6 37.48 -60.13 -33.16
N MET A 7 38.57 -60.36 -32.41
CA MET A 7 38.61 -60.00 -30.99
C MET A 7 38.83 -58.52 -30.73
N GLN A 8 39.43 -57.80 -31.69
CA GLN A 8 39.66 -56.34 -31.55
C GLN A 8 38.38 -55.52 -31.82
N HIS A 9 37.56 -55.94 -32.78
CA HIS A 9 36.27 -55.32 -33.03
C HIS A 9 35.24 -55.55 -31.92
N SER A 10 35.25 -56.70 -31.29
CA SER A 10 34.35 -57.00 -30.15
C SER A 10 34.64 -56.13 -28.92
N ARG A 11 35.91 -55.89 -28.59
CA ARG A 11 36.32 -55.06 -27.43
C ARG A 11 35.99 -53.60 -27.62
N SER A 12 36.11 -53.02 -28.82
CA SER A 12 35.75 -51.64 -29.10
C SER A 12 34.26 -51.41 -29.03
N SER A 13 33.44 -52.35 -29.51
CA SER A 13 31.96 -52.28 -29.42
C SER A 13 31.45 -52.38 -27.99
N PHE A 14 32.08 -53.18 -27.14
CA PHE A 14 31.74 -53.25 -25.71
C PHE A 14 32.11 -52.00 -24.95
N LEU A 15 33.24 -51.36 -25.26
CA LEU A 15 33.67 -50.09 -24.67
C LEU A 15 32.76 -48.91 -25.04
N THR A 16 32.35 -48.81 -26.30
CA THR A 16 31.42 -47.77 -26.76
C THR A 16 30.01 -47.97 -26.18
N ALA A 17 29.52 -49.22 -26.09
CA ALA A 17 28.22 -49.52 -25.47
C ALA A 17 28.23 -49.21 -23.96
N SER A 18 29.33 -49.51 -23.27
CA SER A 18 29.47 -49.19 -21.84
C SER A 18 29.53 -47.70 -21.56
N LEU A 19 30.25 -46.95 -22.43
CA LEU A 19 30.32 -45.49 -22.32
C LEU A 19 28.96 -44.81 -22.59
N ALA A 20 28.22 -45.29 -23.60
CA ALA A 20 26.89 -44.81 -23.89
C ALA A 20 25.88 -45.06 -22.76
N LEU A 21 25.95 -46.23 -22.13
CA LEU A 21 25.12 -46.58 -20.99
C LEU A 21 25.43 -45.69 -19.76
N SER A 22 26.72 -45.42 -19.52
CA SER A 22 27.13 -44.53 -18.41
C SER A 22 26.65 -43.07 -18.63
N VAL A 23 26.71 -42.56 -19.86
CA VAL A 23 26.21 -41.23 -20.20
C VAL A 23 24.68 -41.15 -20.00
N LEU A 24 23.95 -42.18 -20.42
CA LEU A 24 22.49 -42.25 -20.23
C LEU A 24 22.10 -42.29 -18.74
N LEU A 25 22.86 -43.02 -17.93
CA LEU A 25 22.65 -43.07 -16.47
C LEU A 25 22.91 -41.72 -15.82
N ILE A 26 23.99 -41.03 -16.20
CA ILE A 26 24.32 -39.69 -15.67
C ILE A 26 23.23 -38.67 -16.08
N LEU A 27 22.76 -38.70 -17.32
CA LEU A 27 21.68 -37.85 -17.78
C LEU A 27 20.37 -38.14 -17.05
N GLY A 28 20.04 -39.38 -16.81
CA GLY A 28 18.85 -39.77 -16.05
C GLY A 28 18.89 -39.30 -14.59
N VAL A 29 20.05 -39.43 -13.93
CA VAL A 29 20.23 -38.92 -12.58
C VAL A 29 20.16 -37.40 -12.54
N ALA A 30 20.78 -36.70 -13.50
CA ALA A 30 20.71 -35.23 -13.61
C ALA A 30 19.26 -34.76 -13.85
N GLN A 31 18.51 -35.44 -14.70
CA GLN A 31 17.11 -35.09 -14.96
C GLN A 31 16.25 -35.33 -13.71
N HIS A 32 16.48 -36.41 -12.97
CA HIS A 32 15.77 -36.69 -11.72
C HIS A 32 16.04 -35.60 -10.66
N HIS A 33 17.31 -35.18 -10.47
CA HIS A 33 17.66 -34.11 -9.56
C HIS A 33 17.07 -32.76 -9.99
N MET A 34 16.97 -32.48 -11.28
CA MET A 34 16.31 -31.24 -11.76
C MET A 34 14.81 -31.31 -11.49
N GLN A 35 14.15 -32.44 -11.72
CA GLN A 35 12.72 -32.62 -11.41
C GLN A 35 12.45 -32.48 -9.92
N ASP A 36 13.26 -33.09 -9.07
CA ASP A 36 13.13 -33.01 -7.62
C ASP A 36 13.31 -31.56 -7.13
N SER A 37 14.27 -30.83 -7.72
CA SER A 37 14.50 -29.40 -7.40
C SER A 37 13.33 -28.50 -7.80
N VAL A 38 12.72 -28.75 -8.96
CA VAL A 38 11.53 -28.01 -9.43
C VAL A 38 10.31 -28.35 -8.55
N THR A 39 10.14 -29.61 -8.17
CA THR A 39 9.03 -30.03 -7.31
C THR A 39 9.20 -29.47 -5.89
N ALA A 40 10.42 -29.45 -5.35
CA ALA A 40 10.71 -28.85 -4.06
C ALA A 40 10.51 -27.33 -4.09
N ALA A 41 10.90 -26.66 -5.17
CA ALA A 41 10.66 -25.21 -5.34
C ALA A 41 9.16 -24.87 -5.46
N ASN A 42 8.36 -25.72 -6.12
CA ASN A 42 6.91 -25.54 -6.20
C ASN A 42 6.20 -25.81 -4.85
N ASN A 43 6.68 -26.78 -4.07
CA ASN A 43 6.10 -27.08 -2.76
C ASN A 43 6.48 -26.05 -1.68
N SER A 44 7.51 -25.21 -1.91
CA SER A 44 7.92 -24.18 -0.95
C SER A 44 7.18 -22.84 -1.11
N ARG A 45 6.42 -22.64 -2.19
CA ARG A 45 5.56 -21.47 -2.37
C ARG A 45 4.17 -21.72 -1.82
N MET A 46 4.08 -21.85 -0.50
CA MET A 46 2.79 -21.70 0.15
C MET A 46 2.39 -20.24 0.10
N VAL A 47 1.30 -19.93 -0.59
CA VAL A 47 0.65 -18.62 -0.54
C VAL A 47 -0.39 -18.64 0.57
N PRO A 48 -0.57 -17.54 1.31
CA PRO A 48 -1.65 -17.44 2.28
C PRO A 48 -3.00 -17.67 1.59
N HIS A 49 -3.84 -18.46 2.22
CA HIS A 49 -5.24 -18.59 1.83
C HIS A 49 -6.07 -17.74 2.78
N PHE A 50 -6.82 -16.78 2.22
CA PHE A 50 -7.64 -15.86 2.99
C PHE A 50 -9.10 -16.24 2.88
N GLU A 51 -9.81 -16.19 4.00
CA GLU A 51 -11.26 -16.32 4.07
C GLU A 51 -11.83 -15.08 4.74
N VAL A 52 -13.00 -14.64 4.28
CA VAL A 52 -13.71 -13.53 4.91
C VAL A 52 -14.34 -14.01 6.21
N ASP A 53 -14.04 -13.35 7.32
CA ASP A 53 -14.79 -13.50 8.57
C ASP A 53 -16.02 -12.57 8.55
N PRO A 54 -17.23 -13.09 8.35
CA PRO A 54 -18.42 -12.27 8.27
C PRO A 54 -18.88 -11.71 9.62
N PHE A 55 -18.26 -12.14 10.72
CA PHE A 55 -18.60 -11.72 12.09
C PHE A 55 -17.59 -10.75 12.68
N TRP A 56 -16.58 -10.37 11.92
CA TRP A 56 -15.63 -9.34 12.29
C TRP A 56 -15.93 -8.03 11.56
N PRO A 57 -15.94 -6.86 12.24
CA PRO A 57 -15.85 -6.64 13.69
C PRO A 57 -17.12 -7.01 14.44
N GLN A 58 -17.06 -7.06 15.78
CA GLN A 58 -18.24 -7.21 16.62
C GLN A 58 -19.19 -6.00 16.47
N PRO A 59 -20.50 -6.18 16.76
CA PRO A 59 -21.44 -5.08 16.67
C PRO A 59 -21.02 -3.84 17.45
N LEU A 60 -21.13 -2.68 16.83
CA LEU A 60 -20.76 -1.41 17.44
C LEU A 60 -21.74 -1.04 18.57
N PRO A 61 -21.26 -0.41 19.66
CA PRO A 61 -22.11 0.10 20.72
C PRO A 61 -22.88 1.35 20.27
N ASN A 62 -23.73 1.88 21.15
CA ASN A 62 -24.41 3.17 21.01
C ASN A 62 -25.26 3.33 19.75
N LYS A 63 -25.69 2.23 19.14
CA LYS A 63 -26.34 2.22 17.83
C LYS A 63 -25.49 2.89 16.74
N TRP A 64 -24.19 2.81 16.87
CA TRP A 64 -23.26 3.36 15.86
C TRP A 64 -23.31 2.56 14.57
N ILE A 65 -23.18 3.28 13.46
CA ILE A 65 -22.96 2.70 12.14
C ILE A 65 -21.72 3.32 11.48
N LEU A 66 -21.12 2.56 10.60
CA LEU A 66 -20.02 3.02 9.76
C LEU A 66 -20.57 3.65 8.49
N GLY A 67 -19.98 4.77 8.08
CA GLY A 67 -20.09 5.26 6.71
C GLY A 67 -19.09 4.54 5.80
N SER A 68 -18.69 5.19 4.72
CA SER A 68 -17.67 4.64 3.83
C SER A 68 -16.35 4.47 4.57
N ALA A 69 -15.97 3.24 4.87
CA ALA A 69 -14.63 2.92 5.35
C ALA A 69 -13.65 3.12 4.19
N ILE A 70 -12.71 4.06 4.33
CA ILE A 70 -11.85 4.52 3.25
C ILE A 70 -10.36 4.32 3.54
N GLY A 71 -10.00 3.97 4.76
CA GLY A 71 -8.64 3.63 5.15
C GLY A 71 -8.63 2.61 6.27
N VAL A 72 -7.63 1.75 6.25
CA VAL A 72 -7.36 0.75 7.29
C VAL A 72 -5.87 0.72 7.56
N ALA A 73 -5.50 0.64 8.84
CA ALA A 73 -4.12 0.46 9.28
C ALA A 73 -4.07 -0.53 10.44
N THR A 74 -2.90 -1.09 10.71
CA THR A 74 -2.68 -2.00 11.84
C THR A 74 -1.51 -1.54 12.69
N ASP A 75 -1.54 -1.85 13.98
CA ASP A 75 -0.41 -1.59 14.87
C ASP A 75 0.34 -2.89 15.24
N ALA A 76 1.44 -2.75 15.97
CA ALA A 76 2.28 -3.88 16.40
C ALA A 76 1.59 -4.86 17.38
N ARG A 77 0.36 -4.58 17.80
CA ARG A 77 -0.47 -5.45 18.65
C ARG A 77 -1.55 -6.15 17.83
N ASP A 78 -1.50 -6.06 16.50
CA ASP A 78 -2.52 -6.54 15.57
C ASP A 78 -3.89 -5.84 15.77
N HIS A 79 -3.93 -4.65 16.38
CA HIS A 79 -5.13 -3.85 16.41
C HIS A 79 -5.39 -3.24 15.04
N VAL A 80 -6.63 -3.24 14.61
CA VAL A 80 -7.08 -2.69 13.33
C VAL A 80 -7.70 -1.33 13.54
N TYR A 81 -7.18 -0.33 12.84
CA TYR A 81 -7.72 1.02 12.82
C TYR A 81 -8.47 1.23 11.51
N ILE A 82 -9.65 1.79 11.62
CA ILE A 82 -10.48 2.17 10.46
C ILE A 82 -10.69 3.68 10.52
N VAL A 83 -10.49 4.36 9.40
CA VAL A 83 -11.02 5.70 9.18
C VAL A 83 -12.21 5.61 8.23
N HIS A 84 -13.32 6.23 8.61
CA HIS A 84 -14.51 6.25 7.78
C HIS A 84 -15.08 7.67 7.69
N ARG A 85 -15.91 7.89 6.67
CA ARG A 85 -16.60 9.17 6.45
C ARG A 85 -17.89 9.21 7.24
N THR A 86 -18.04 10.27 8.01
CA THR A 86 -19.18 10.49 8.91
C THR A 86 -20.13 11.56 8.41
N ASP A 87 -19.86 12.13 7.22
CA ASP A 87 -20.66 13.19 6.64
C ASP A 87 -21.99 12.68 6.03
N GLU A 88 -22.89 13.61 5.83
CA GLU A 88 -24.23 13.34 5.30
C GLU A 88 -24.24 12.69 3.92
N ALA A 89 -23.23 12.99 3.08
CA ALA A 89 -23.13 12.42 1.73
C ALA A 89 -22.88 10.91 1.77
N ASN A 90 -22.29 10.41 2.87
CA ASN A 90 -22.03 8.98 3.06
C ASN A 90 -23.15 8.23 3.78
N PHE A 91 -24.03 8.93 4.46
CA PHE A 91 -25.12 8.30 5.22
C PHE A 91 -26.51 8.53 4.64
N GLY A 92 -26.67 9.10 3.53
CA GLY A 92 -28.00 9.37 2.96
C GLY A 92 -28.99 9.98 3.97
N ARG A 93 -29.38 11.21 3.75
CA ARG A 93 -30.21 12.01 4.68
C ARG A 93 -31.48 11.30 5.16
N THR A 94 -32.01 10.37 4.37
CA THR A 94 -33.26 9.67 4.64
C THR A 94 -33.10 8.38 5.42
N GLU A 95 -31.92 7.75 5.35
CA GLU A 95 -31.73 6.42 5.95
C GLU A 95 -31.42 6.50 7.44
N ILE A 96 -30.76 7.57 7.91
CA ILE A 96 -30.40 7.73 9.31
C ILE A 96 -31.19 8.86 9.97
N GLY A 97 -31.78 9.76 9.20
CA GLY A 97 -32.54 10.90 9.71
C GLY A 97 -31.69 11.89 10.50
N ILE A 98 -30.40 12.00 10.21
CA ILE A 98 -29.44 12.88 10.92
C ILE A 98 -29.92 14.33 10.93
N ASP A 99 -30.44 14.82 9.79
CA ASP A 99 -30.84 16.22 9.62
C ASP A 99 -32.22 16.53 10.16
N ASN A 100 -33.08 15.55 10.27
CA ASN A 100 -34.51 15.76 10.55
C ASN A 100 -35.01 15.07 11.82
N GLY A 101 -34.14 14.30 12.50
CA GLY A 101 -34.47 13.62 13.75
C GLY A 101 -35.58 12.57 13.64
N ILE A 102 -35.94 12.12 12.43
CA ILE A 102 -37.04 11.18 12.20
C ILE A 102 -36.62 9.72 12.49
N SER A 103 -35.33 9.41 12.42
CA SER A 103 -34.86 8.04 12.63
C SER A 103 -34.27 7.85 14.02
N ASP A 104 -34.81 6.93 14.77
CA ASP A 104 -34.27 6.45 16.04
C ASP A 104 -33.28 5.29 15.88
N CYS A 105 -32.95 4.93 14.66
CA CYS A 105 -32.20 3.71 14.37
C CYS A 105 -30.74 3.84 14.84
N CYS A 106 -30.05 4.88 14.41
CA CYS A 106 -28.59 4.83 14.38
C CYS A 106 -27.98 6.23 14.42
N THR A 107 -26.69 6.27 14.80
CA THR A 107 -25.87 7.48 14.73
C THR A 107 -24.54 7.13 14.07
N PRO A 108 -23.89 8.07 13.35
CA PRO A 108 -22.54 7.85 12.84
C PRO A 108 -21.57 7.54 14.00
N ALA A 109 -20.73 6.53 13.82
CA ALA A 109 -19.59 6.33 14.72
C ALA A 109 -18.61 7.50 14.59
N PRO A 110 -17.74 7.74 15.59
CA PRO A 110 -16.59 8.64 15.43
C PRO A 110 -15.72 8.23 14.25
N PRO A 111 -15.05 9.18 13.55
CA PRO A 111 -14.31 8.89 12.31
C PRO A 111 -13.23 7.83 12.41
N ILE A 112 -12.60 7.68 13.56
CA ILE A 112 -11.55 6.70 13.84
C ILE A 112 -12.07 5.65 14.81
N LEU A 113 -11.95 4.39 14.44
CA LEU A 113 -12.27 3.25 15.27
C LEU A 113 -11.05 2.34 15.38
N GLU A 114 -10.75 1.89 16.58
CA GLU A 114 -9.71 0.91 16.89
C GLU A 114 -10.37 -0.38 17.39
N PHE A 115 -10.05 -1.50 16.72
CA PHE A 115 -10.53 -2.83 17.07
C PHE A 115 -9.39 -3.71 17.54
N ALA A 116 -9.62 -4.51 18.55
CA ALA A 116 -8.73 -5.61 18.90
C ALA A 116 -8.83 -6.74 17.86
N PRO A 117 -7.87 -7.69 17.81
CA PRO A 117 -7.89 -8.80 16.85
C PRO A 117 -9.17 -9.65 16.89
N ASP A 118 -9.85 -9.74 18.03
CA ASP A 118 -11.12 -10.46 18.18
C ASP A 118 -12.34 -9.67 17.68
N GLY A 119 -12.12 -8.48 17.09
CA GLY A 119 -13.16 -7.59 16.58
C GLY A 119 -13.85 -6.72 17.61
N SER A 120 -13.47 -6.79 18.89
CA SER A 120 -14.01 -5.90 19.91
C SER A 120 -13.54 -4.46 19.71
N LEU A 121 -14.44 -3.49 19.85
CA LEU A 121 -14.10 -2.07 19.80
C LEU A 121 -13.29 -1.68 21.03
N VAL A 122 -12.09 -1.16 20.81
CA VAL A 122 -11.17 -0.70 21.86
C VAL A 122 -11.29 0.80 22.08
N ASN A 123 -11.33 1.57 20.99
CA ASN A 123 -11.37 3.03 21.07
C ASN A 123 -12.14 3.61 19.87
N ALA A 124 -12.69 4.83 20.06
CA ALA A 124 -13.41 5.56 19.02
C ALA A 124 -13.28 7.07 19.27
N TRP A 125 -12.78 7.80 18.29
CA TRP A 125 -12.50 9.23 18.43
C TRP A 125 -12.38 9.94 17.06
N GLY A 126 -12.08 11.24 17.08
CA GLY A 126 -11.82 12.06 15.90
C GLY A 126 -12.99 12.96 15.53
N GLY A 127 -12.80 13.71 14.45
CA GLY A 127 -13.68 14.78 14.02
C GLY A 127 -13.13 16.16 14.39
N PRO A 128 -13.83 17.24 14.02
CA PRO A 128 -13.45 18.60 14.35
C PRO A 128 -13.21 18.82 15.84
N GLY A 129 -12.17 19.60 16.18
CA GLY A 129 -11.79 19.90 17.55
C GLY A 129 -11.01 21.20 17.68
N GLU A 130 -10.51 21.48 18.86
CA GLU A 130 -9.74 22.69 19.13
C GLU A 130 -8.25 22.51 18.82
N GLY A 131 -7.63 23.52 18.18
CA GLY A 131 -6.20 23.59 17.94
C GLY A 131 -5.70 22.84 16.71
N TYR A 132 -6.59 22.27 15.92
CA TYR A 132 -6.27 21.62 14.63
C TYR A 132 -7.43 21.73 13.65
N THR A 133 -7.15 21.49 12.38
CA THR A 133 -8.18 21.37 11.35
C THR A 133 -8.36 19.90 10.98
N TRP A 134 -9.54 19.35 11.25
CA TRP A 134 -9.86 18.00 10.80
C TRP A 134 -10.05 18.00 9.28
N PRO A 135 -9.51 16.99 8.54
CA PRO A 135 -9.71 16.93 7.09
C PRO A 135 -11.18 17.00 6.69
N ALA A 136 -11.49 17.83 5.70
CA ALA A 136 -12.86 18.00 5.20
C ALA A 136 -13.42 16.67 4.66
N THR A 137 -12.56 15.85 4.07
CA THR A 137 -12.90 14.51 3.59
C THR A 137 -11.77 13.54 3.96
N ASN A 138 -11.94 12.78 5.04
CA ASN A 138 -10.94 11.81 5.49
C ASN A 138 -10.57 10.85 4.36
N HIS A 139 -9.29 10.45 4.29
CA HIS A 139 -8.85 9.45 3.31
C HIS A 139 -7.81 8.49 3.87
N GLY A 140 -6.54 8.84 3.88
CA GLY A 140 -5.47 7.96 4.37
C GLY A 140 -5.37 7.92 5.89
N ILE A 141 -5.03 6.74 6.43
CA ILE A 141 -4.68 6.55 7.84
C ILE A 141 -3.46 5.63 7.93
N GLU A 142 -2.52 5.96 8.82
CA GLU A 142 -1.36 5.13 9.10
C GLU A 142 -0.96 5.21 10.58
N ILE A 143 -0.44 4.09 11.11
CA ILE A 143 -0.01 4.00 12.51
C ILE A 143 1.52 3.97 12.58
N ALA A 144 2.08 5.03 13.12
CA ALA A 144 3.53 5.10 13.32
C ALA A 144 4.02 4.14 14.42
N PRO A 145 5.28 3.71 14.41
CA PRO A 145 5.84 2.79 15.40
C PRO A 145 5.72 3.25 16.85
N ASN A 146 5.60 4.56 17.09
CA ASN A 146 5.36 5.14 18.41
C ASN A 146 3.88 5.16 18.82
N GLY A 147 2.98 4.60 17.99
CA GLY A 147 1.55 4.55 18.19
C GLY A 147 0.80 5.82 17.75
N ASN A 148 1.47 6.81 17.19
CA ASN A 148 0.79 7.99 16.65
C ASN A 148 0.01 7.63 15.39
N VAL A 149 -1.17 8.21 15.26
CA VAL A 149 -2.10 8.04 14.15
C VAL A 149 -1.97 9.22 13.22
N TRP A 150 -1.58 8.96 11.97
CA TRP A 150 -1.45 9.95 10.92
C TRP A 150 -2.68 9.90 10.02
N ILE A 151 -3.25 11.04 9.70
CA ILE A 151 -4.50 11.12 8.94
C ILE A 151 -4.35 12.16 7.84
N GLY A 152 -4.63 11.74 6.60
CA GLY A 152 -4.73 12.60 5.44
C GLY A 152 -6.19 12.77 5.00
N GLY A 153 -6.41 13.72 4.11
CA GLY A 153 -7.71 13.97 3.50
C GLY A 153 -7.62 14.31 2.02
N ASN A 154 -8.72 14.10 1.31
CA ASN A 154 -8.82 14.38 -0.12
C ASN A 154 -9.98 15.35 -0.47
N GLY A 155 -10.50 16.06 0.50
CA GLY A 155 -11.46 17.12 0.28
C GLY A 155 -10.81 18.42 -0.25
N SER A 156 -11.62 19.31 -0.77
CA SER A 156 -11.14 20.65 -1.17
C SER A 156 -10.58 21.39 0.05
N GLY A 157 -9.32 21.83 -0.06
CA GLY A 157 -8.61 22.49 1.03
C GLY A 157 -7.91 21.53 2.02
N ASP A 158 -7.96 20.21 1.79
CA ASP A 158 -7.17 19.24 2.56
C ASP A 158 -5.71 19.27 2.07
N SER A 159 -4.96 20.27 2.50
CA SER A 159 -3.55 20.52 2.12
C SER A 159 -2.56 20.25 3.26
N HIS A 160 -2.98 19.41 4.21
CA HIS A 160 -2.25 19.07 5.43
C HIS A 160 -2.47 17.62 5.84
N ILE A 161 -1.65 17.18 6.79
CA ILE A 161 -1.77 15.91 7.50
C ILE A 161 -1.90 16.24 8.98
N VAL A 162 -2.81 15.58 9.68
CA VAL A 162 -2.95 15.70 11.13
C VAL A 162 -2.43 14.46 11.83
N VAL A 163 -1.76 14.65 12.95
CA VAL A 163 -1.17 13.57 13.75
C VAL A 163 -1.74 13.62 15.16
N PHE A 164 -2.22 12.49 15.62
CA PHE A 164 -2.77 12.30 16.95
C PHE A 164 -2.02 11.19 17.69
N THR A 165 -2.12 11.19 19.02
CA THR A 165 -1.81 10.00 19.79
C THR A 165 -2.87 8.93 19.52
N ARG A 166 -2.60 7.70 19.92
CA ARG A 166 -3.56 6.60 19.88
C ARG A 166 -4.91 6.93 20.53
N ASP A 167 -4.88 7.73 21.60
CA ASP A 167 -6.08 8.09 22.37
C ASP A 167 -6.76 9.36 21.84
N GLY A 168 -6.40 9.81 20.62
CA GLY A 168 -7.02 10.94 19.95
C GLY A 168 -6.59 12.31 20.45
N GLN A 169 -5.45 12.41 21.16
CA GLN A 169 -4.90 13.70 21.54
C GLN A 169 -4.11 14.30 20.38
N PHE A 170 -4.39 15.54 20.02
CA PHE A 170 -3.67 16.23 18.97
C PHE A 170 -2.18 16.35 19.28
N VAL A 171 -1.33 16.02 18.30
CA VAL A 171 0.13 16.13 18.38
C VAL A 171 0.63 17.27 17.52
N ARG A 172 0.26 17.29 16.24
CA ARG A 172 0.70 18.32 15.27
C ARG A 172 -0.09 18.26 13.95
N GLU A 173 -0.02 19.36 13.22
CA GLU A 173 -0.30 19.42 11.79
C GLU A 173 1.01 19.49 10.98
N ILE A 174 1.01 18.94 9.78
CA ILE A 174 2.08 19.03 8.78
C ILE A 174 1.46 19.58 7.50
N GLY A 175 1.90 20.74 7.04
CA GLY A 175 1.22 21.54 6.04
C GLY A 175 0.28 22.54 6.68
N LEU A 176 -0.52 23.24 5.88
CA LEU A 176 -1.56 24.16 6.33
C LEU A 176 -2.86 23.89 5.57
N PRO A 177 -4.01 23.82 6.26
CA PRO A 177 -5.30 23.64 5.61
C PRO A 177 -5.69 24.87 4.76
N GLY A 178 -6.42 24.61 3.67
CA GLY A 178 -6.96 25.65 2.80
C GLY A 178 -5.98 26.21 1.77
N GLU A 179 -4.73 25.73 1.74
CA GLU A 179 -3.75 26.16 0.74
C GLU A 179 -3.95 25.41 -0.58
N ASP A 180 -3.97 26.16 -1.68
CA ASP A 180 -3.94 25.60 -3.04
C ASP A 180 -2.50 25.67 -3.56
N VAL A 181 -1.85 24.52 -3.60
CA VAL A 181 -0.42 24.41 -3.91
C VAL A 181 -0.16 23.43 -5.04
N ASP A 182 0.92 23.70 -5.78
CA ASP A 182 1.36 22.82 -6.84
C ASP A 182 2.17 21.62 -6.33
N SER A 183 2.38 20.64 -7.21
CA SER A 183 3.13 19.42 -6.91
C SER A 183 4.61 19.64 -6.54
N ASN A 184 5.13 20.86 -6.56
CA ASN A 184 6.50 21.19 -6.20
C ASN A 184 6.62 21.93 -4.85
N SER A 185 5.49 22.14 -4.15
CA SER A 185 5.51 22.71 -2.80
C SER A 185 6.30 21.81 -1.84
N THR A 186 7.13 22.40 -0.99
CA THR A 186 7.85 21.69 0.09
C THR A 186 7.28 22.00 1.48
N LEU A 187 6.13 22.65 1.54
CA LEU A 187 5.50 23.08 2.78
C LEU A 187 4.11 22.46 2.98
N HIS A 188 3.38 22.22 1.89
CA HIS A 188 1.98 21.81 1.92
C HIS A 188 1.75 20.64 0.97
N PHE A 189 0.62 19.96 1.15
CA PHE A 189 0.09 18.90 0.28
C PHE A 189 -1.13 19.41 -0.48
N ASN A 190 -1.68 18.58 -1.36
CA ASN A 190 -2.96 18.85 -2.00
C ASN A 190 -3.74 17.55 -2.17
N GLN A 191 -4.61 17.26 -1.21
CA GLN A 191 -5.50 16.11 -1.23
C GLN A 191 -4.73 14.78 -1.17
N VAL A 192 -4.15 14.49 -0.01
CA VAL A 192 -3.39 13.27 0.28
C VAL A 192 -4.26 12.02 0.14
N ALA A 193 -3.80 11.07 -0.67
CA ALA A 193 -4.48 9.79 -0.85
C ALA A 193 -4.09 8.77 0.22
N GLU A 194 -2.80 8.64 0.51
CA GLU A 194 -2.27 7.63 1.42
C GLU A 194 -1.00 8.11 2.11
N ILE A 195 -0.77 7.52 3.26
CA ILE A 195 0.43 7.71 4.08
C ILE A 195 0.95 6.32 4.39
N SER A 196 2.22 6.05 4.08
CA SER A 196 2.90 4.80 4.41
C SER A 196 4.19 5.07 5.16
N ILE A 197 4.55 4.22 6.12
CA ILE A 197 5.68 4.47 7.01
C ILE A 197 6.76 3.40 6.85
N ASP A 198 7.99 3.81 6.54
CA ASP A 198 9.19 3.01 6.70
C ASP A 198 9.81 3.28 8.08
N ALA A 199 9.53 2.38 9.02
CA ALA A 199 10.05 2.47 10.38
C ALA A 199 11.58 2.35 10.46
N VAL A 200 12.19 1.60 9.53
CA VAL A 200 13.64 1.37 9.49
C VAL A 200 14.37 2.62 9.00
N ALA A 201 13.87 3.23 7.94
CA ALA A 201 14.41 4.48 7.41
C ALA A 201 13.99 5.71 8.23
N SER A 202 13.00 5.57 9.14
CA SER A 202 12.36 6.67 9.86
C SER A 202 11.80 7.72 8.91
N GLU A 203 11.06 7.25 7.89
CA GLU A 203 10.46 8.07 6.84
C GLU A 203 8.97 7.77 6.67
N ALA A 204 8.21 8.81 6.33
CA ALA A 204 6.83 8.68 5.87
C ALA A 204 6.75 9.04 4.39
N TYR A 205 6.14 8.16 3.61
CA TYR A 205 5.88 8.32 2.18
C TYR A 205 4.43 8.75 1.99
N ILE A 206 4.25 9.87 1.35
CA ILE A 206 2.94 10.51 1.17
C ILE A 206 2.57 10.41 -0.30
N ALA A 207 1.53 9.65 -0.59
CA ALA A 207 0.89 9.66 -1.90
C ALA A 207 0.05 10.94 -2.03
N ASP A 208 0.69 12.03 -2.41
CA ASP A 208 0.09 13.35 -2.54
C ASP A 208 -0.47 13.51 -3.96
N GLY A 209 -1.65 12.93 -4.18
CA GLY A 209 -2.03 12.56 -5.53
C GLY A 209 -3.41 12.97 -6.04
N TYR A 210 -4.38 13.35 -5.22
CA TYR A 210 -5.68 13.78 -5.73
C TYR A 210 -5.63 15.21 -6.31
N GLY A 211 -4.96 16.11 -5.66
CA GLY A 211 -4.70 17.47 -6.17
C GLY A 211 -3.32 17.59 -6.81
N ASN A 212 -2.30 17.08 -6.16
CA ASN A 212 -0.93 17.00 -6.67
C ASN A 212 -0.67 15.70 -7.47
N LYS A 213 0.55 15.56 -8.02
CA LYS A 213 0.98 14.42 -8.86
C LYS A 213 2.35 13.92 -8.44
N ARG A 214 2.51 13.54 -7.16
CA ARG A 214 3.82 13.21 -6.60
C ARG A 214 3.76 12.21 -5.45
N VAL A 215 4.93 11.63 -5.16
CA VAL A 215 5.27 11.09 -3.84
C VAL A 215 6.09 12.14 -3.10
N ALA A 216 5.71 12.46 -1.88
CA ALA A 216 6.50 13.30 -0.97
C ALA A 216 7.01 12.45 0.19
N VAL A 217 8.22 12.73 0.68
CA VAL A 217 8.85 11.99 1.77
C VAL A 217 9.16 12.94 2.92
N LEU A 218 8.75 12.53 4.11
CA LEU A 218 8.96 13.28 5.34
C LEU A 218 9.88 12.52 6.29
N ASP A 219 10.55 13.25 7.14
CA ASP A 219 11.16 12.70 8.35
C ASP A 219 10.04 12.32 9.35
N LEU A 220 10.00 11.07 9.75
CA LEU A 220 8.91 10.54 10.58
C LEU A 220 8.86 11.19 11.98
N ALA A 221 10.02 11.50 12.54
CA ALA A 221 10.10 12.06 13.90
C ALA A 221 9.67 13.53 13.93
N THR A 222 10.07 14.32 12.96
CA THR A 222 9.87 15.76 12.94
C THR A 222 8.72 16.22 12.06
N GLY A 223 8.33 15.42 11.05
CA GLY A 223 7.43 15.82 9.97
C GLY A 223 8.09 16.73 8.92
N ALA A 224 9.40 16.94 9.00
CA ALA A 224 10.11 17.78 8.07
C ALA A 224 10.17 17.16 6.66
N PHE A 225 10.00 17.99 5.65
CA PHE A 225 10.06 17.58 4.26
C PHE A 225 11.50 17.20 3.87
N LYS A 226 11.68 16.03 3.23
CA LYS A 226 12.99 15.53 2.82
C LYS A 226 13.22 15.60 1.31
N ARG A 227 12.29 15.09 0.53
CA ARG A 227 12.36 14.96 -0.94
C ARG A 227 11.00 14.64 -1.53
N TYR A 228 10.90 14.72 -2.85
CA TYR A 228 9.71 14.31 -3.62
C TYR A 228 10.09 13.95 -5.06
N TRP A 229 9.22 13.23 -5.73
CA TRP A 229 9.37 12.91 -7.16
C TRP A 229 8.01 12.66 -7.82
N GLY A 230 7.99 12.82 -9.15
CA GLY A 230 6.91 12.44 -10.04
C GLY A 230 7.17 11.11 -10.76
N ALA A 231 6.40 10.81 -11.80
CA ALA A 231 6.58 9.61 -12.60
C ALA A 231 8.00 9.53 -13.17
N TYR A 232 8.56 8.31 -13.22
CA TYR A 232 9.92 7.99 -13.68
C TYR A 232 11.04 8.72 -12.93
N GLY A 233 10.76 9.24 -11.74
CA GLY A 233 11.71 10.06 -10.97
C GLY A 233 11.84 11.50 -11.49
N ASN A 234 11.01 11.90 -12.43
CA ASN A 234 10.99 13.26 -12.97
C ASN A 234 10.49 14.27 -11.93
N ARG A 235 10.80 15.54 -12.15
CA ARG A 235 10.13 16.62 -11.43
C ARG A 235 8.62 16.59 -11.73
N PRO A 236 7.74 16.64 -10.73
CA PRO A 236 6.29 16.67 -10.93
C PRO A 236 5.86 17.86 -11.80
N SER A 237 4.80 17.65 -12.58
CA SER A 237 4.13 18.68 -13.36
C SER A 237 2.63 18.55 -13.17
N ASP A 238 1.95 19.67 -12.95
CA ASP A 238 0.50 19.78 -12.79
C ASP A 238 -0.24 19.91 -14.12
N GLU A 239 0.50 19.98 -15.23
CA GLU A 239 -0.11 20.00 -16.56
C GLU A 239 -1.05 18.81 -16.76
N PRO A 240 -2.20 19.01 -17.41
CA PRO A 240 -3.13 17.94 -17.72
C PRO A 240 -2.46 16.82 -18.52
N VAL A 241 -2.64 15.59 -18.05
CA VAL A 241 -2.11 14.39 -18.71
C VAL A 241 -3.27 13.58 -19.26
N THR A 242 -3.22 13.31 -20.58
CA THR A 242 -4.15 12.39 -21.23
C THR A 242 -3.54 11.00 -21.26
N TYR A 243 -4.39 9.99 -21.11
CA TYR A 243 -4.03 8.58 -21.23
C TYR A 243 -5.19 7.81 -21.85
N THR A 244 -4.88 6.96 -22.82
CA THR A 244 -5.82 6.02 -23.42
C THR A 244 -5.24 4.61 -23.23
N PRO A 245 -6.01 3.65 -22.69
CA PRO A 245 -5.54 2.27 -22.53
C PRO A 245 -5.03 1.69 -23.87
N GLY A 246 -3.82 1.12 -23.84
CA GLY A 246 -3.15 0.57 -25.03
C GLY A 246 -2.23 1.56 -25.76
N GLU A 247 -2.20 2.83 -25.38
CA GLU A 247 -1.23 3.81 -25.87
C GLU A 247 0.03 3.87 -24.97
N SER A 248 1.01 4.65 -25.42
CA SER A 248 2.23 4.89 -24.62
C SER A 248 1.89 5.58 -23.30
N LEU A 249 2.47 5.08 -22.21
CA LEU A 249 2.25 5.65 -20.87
C LEU A 249 2.83 7.06 -20.76
N PRO A 250 2.14 7.98 -20.10
CA PRO A 250 2.58 9.35 -19.92
C PRO A 250 3.83 9.43 -19.06
N GLN A 251 4.72 10.39 -19.35
CA GLN A 251 5.97 10.62 -18.61
C GLN A 251 5.77 11.38 -17.29
N GLN A 252 4.54 11.74 -16.97
CA GLN A 252 4.11 12.31 -15.70
C GLN A 252 3.03 11.42 -15.08
N PHE A 253 2.84 11.50 -13.78
CA PHE A 253 1.67 10.89 -13.16
C PHE A 253 0.40 11.56 -13.69
N ARG A 254 -0.56 10.73 -14.08
CA ARG A 254 -1.88 11.23 -14.43
C ARG A 254 -2.66 11.60 -13.18
N GLY A 255 -2.44 10.82 -12.12
CA GLY A 255 -3.12 10.96 -10.84
C GLY A 255 -4.51 10.29 -10.81
N PRO A 256 -5.07 10.09 -9.63
CA PRO A 256 -4.34 10.31 -8.39
C PRO A 256 -3.17 9.34 -8.21
N VAL A 257 -2.06 9.84 -7.67
CA VAL A 257 -1.03 8.98 -7.06
C VAL A 257 -1.66 8.46 -5.78
N HIS A 258 -2.06 7.18 -5.80
CA HIS A 258 -2.99 6.66 -4.79
C HIS A 258 -2.33 5.79 -3.73
N CYS A 259 -1.14 5.27 -3.98
CA CYS A 259 -0.31 4.60 -3.00
C CYS A 259 1.18 4.94 -3.19
N ALA A 260 1.96 4.83 -2.12
CA ALA A 260 3.41 4.93 -2.12
C ALA A 260 3.99 4.00 -1.04
N GLU A 261 3.97 2.68 -1.31
CA GLU A 261 4.21 1.62 -0.34
C GLU A 261 5.68 1.21 -0.26
N PRO A 262 6.36 1.39 0.88
CA PRO A 262 7.67 0.82 1.11
C PRO A 262 7.58 -0.70 1.30
N SER A 263 8.42 -1.42 0.57
CA SER A 263 8.52 -2.89 0.68
C SER A 263 9.71 -3.33 1.52
N ASN A 264 9.69 -4.58 1.98
CA ASN A 264 10.75 -5.16 2.81
C ASN A 264 12.13 -5.25 2.11
N ASP A 265 12.19 -5.13 0.79
CA ASP A 265 13.42 -5.11 0.01
C ASP A 265 13.94 -3.67 -0.29
N GLY A 266 13.33 -2.66 0.33
CA GLY A 266 13.74 -1.26 0.24
C GLY A 266 13.31 -0.54 -1.04
N LEU A 267 12.31 -1.08 -1.73
CA LEU A 267 11.68 -0.44 -2.89
C LEU A 267 10.37 0.24 -2.51
N ILE A 268 9.99 1.24 -3.29
CA ILE A 268 8.73 1.97 -3.11
C ILE A 268 7.83 1.68 -4.31
N TYR A 269 6.66 1.13 -4.04
CA TYR A 269 5.63 0.82 -5.05
C TYR A 269 4.63 1.96 -5.09
N VAL A 270 4.50 2.60 -6.25
CA VAL A 270 3.69 3.82 -6.44
C VAL A 270 2.56 3.56 -7.43
N CYS A 271 1.32 3.75 -6.97
CA CYS A 271 0.11 3.54 -7.78
C CYS A 271 -0.30 4.83 -8.49
N ASP A 272 -0.18 4.89 -9.81
CA ASP A 272 -0.78 5.93 -10.66
C ASP A 272 -2.12 5.43 -11.19
N ARG A 273 -3.17 5.58 -10.38
CA ARG A 273 -4.51 5.02 -10.63
C ARG A 273 -5.10 5.43 -11.97
N GLY A 274 -4.92 6.69 -12.35
CA GLY A 274 -5.50 7.21 -13.58
C GLY A 274 -4.79 6.77 -14.86
N ALA A 275 -3.60 6.18 -14.76
CA ALA A 275 -2.84 5.65 -15.89
C ALA A 275 -2.70 4.11 -15.84
N ASP A 276 -3.49 3.44 -14.99
CA ASP A 276 -3.55 1.98 -14.84
C ASP A 276 -2.17 1.32 -14.65
N ARG A 277 -1.27 1.96 -13.87
CA ARG A 277 0.11 1.49 -13.69
C ARG A 277 0.58 1.52 -12.25
N ILE A 278 1.58 0.68 -11.97
CA ILE A 278 2.40 0.74 -10.76
C ILE A 278 3.83 1.00 -11.20
N GLN A 279 4.46 2.03 -10.63
CA GLN A 279 5.88 2.30 -10.81
C GLN A 279 6.67 1.94 -9.56
N VAL A 280 7.86 1.38 -9.75
CA VAL A 280 8.75 0.94 -8.67
C VAL A 280 9.96 1.84 -8.64
N PHE A 281 10.27 2.35 -7.45
CA PHE A 281 11.37 3.27 -7.20
C PHE A 281 12.28 2.75 -6.10
N ARG A 282 13.51 3.28 -6.06
CA ARG A 282 14.30 3.27 -4.83
C ARG A 282 13.78 4.34 -3.88
N ALA A 283 14.18 4.23 -2.62
CA ALA A 283 13.80 5.21 -1.59
C ALA A 283 14.22 6.66 -1.92
N ASP A 284 15.24 6.85 -2.75
CA ASP A 284 15.68 8.18 -3.20
C ASP A 284 14.89 8.77 -4.38
N GLY A 285 13.88 8.04 -4.88
CA GLY A 285 13.07 8.44 -6.03
C GLY A 285 13.61 7.97 -7.38
N THR A 286 14.71 7.19 -7.41
CA THR A 286 15.24 6.62 -8.65
C THR A 286 14.29 5.57 -9.20
N PHE A 287 13.77 5.76 -10.41
CA PHE A 287 12.90 4.81 -11.11
C PHE A 287 13.61 3.50 -11.43
N ILE A 288 12.93 2.37 -11.24
CA ILE A 288 13.44 1.03 -11.51
C ILE A 288 12.68 0.37 -12.65
N LYS A 289 11.34 0.31 -12.55
CA LYS A 289 10.47 -0.34 -13.54
C LYS A 289 9.00 0.03 -13.35
N GLU A 290 8.18 -0.35 -14.31
CA GLU A 290 6.73 -0.35 -14.22
C GLU A 290 6.14 -1.67 -14.71
#